data_bb458d0d7ea1043c23ce6f5fb78f71a9
#
_entry.id   bb458d0d7ea1043c23ce6f5fb78f71a9
#
_cell.length_a   1.000
_cell.length_b   1.000
_cell.length_c   1.000
_cell.angle_alpha   90.00
_cell.angle_beta   90.00
_cell.angle_gamma   90.00
#
_symmetry.space_group_name_H-M   'P 1'
#
loop_
_entity.id
_entity.type
_entity.pdbx_description
1 polymer ?
#
loop_
_entity_poly.entity_id
_entity_poly.type
_entity_poly.pdbx_seq_one_letter_code
_entity_poly.pdbx_strand_id
1 'polypeptide(L)'
;MIGCDRSALTMACLAAFSGALDHRFRLKMMRHGTWYVPSRLWVLLVGDVSVKKTPIINAALAEIETIQGELQKEYKRQYAEYKKAFSDKNDPKPEEPEKPQRYISTDTTVEAIADIMSRSPRGILIKRDELSGWLGSMEKYGGTGGANSDRAFWLQSFNGGCYTVDRIKRGETFIENLSVSIIGSIQPEKLGEIHGLTSDGLMQRFLPITVRSGMFATDTPVNAEAYQLLIRQVTNMKPADLILADDALPVMEDLRRRLHELEQVGDGIGHGFTGFVGKLAGYAGSLALLLHLISAPEGSMLVYRQTVEDVQKLVLDFILPHAHEFYRTADTVTDGDRIKRIASWILTSEVKMVTARDLTRNVTGMRGLGARDIHARVSPLVAGGWLLPVQPQPHPEYNTKWEVTPAVARQFEARKRDEERRKAEVARLMNSPRKSGCR
;
A
#
# COMPACT_ATOMS: atom_id res chain seq x y z
N MET A 1 -6.03 20.50 -17.03
CA MET A 1 -5.51 19.24 -16.40
C MET A 1 -4.29 18.76 -17.17
N ILE A 2 -3.23 18.33 -16.48
CA ILE A 2 -1.93 18.01 -17.12
C ILE A 2 -1.91 16.65 -17.87
N GLY A 3 -3.06 16.02 -18.15
CA GLY A 3 -3.14 14.70 -18.78
C GLY A 3 -2.47 13.61 -17.93
N CYS A 4 -2.84 13.52 -16.67
CA CYS A 4 -2.34 12.50 -15.76
C CYS A 4 -3.18 11.22 -15.80
N ASP A 5 -2.66 10.13 -15.23
CA ASP A 5 -3.40 8.89 -15.02
C ASP A 5 -4.58 9.13 -14.06
N ARG A 6 -5.80 8.89 -14.55
CA ARG A 6 -7.02 9.11 -13.77
C ARG A 6 -7.13 8.15 -12.59
N SER A 7 -6.69 6.92 -12.77
CA SER A 7 -6.69 5.89 -11.73
C SER A 7 -5.81 6.27 -10.56
N ALA A 8 -4.58 6.72 -10.85
CA ALA A 8 -3.65 7.20 -9.84
C ALA A 8 -4.19 8.46 -9.14
N LEU A 9 -4.82 9.40 -9.89
CA LEU A 9 -5.43 10.58 -9.30
C LEU A 9 -6.59 10.21 -8.37
N THR A 10 -7.46 9.28 -8.76
CA THR A 10 -8.57 8.80 -7.91
C THR A 10 -8.05 8.24 -6.58
N MET A 11 -7.02 7.39 -6.63
CA MET A 11 -6.45 6.83 -5.41
C MET A 11 -5.72 7.88 -4.55
N ALA A 12 -5.11 8.88 -5.17
CA ALA A 12 -4.53 10.01 -4.44
C ALA A 12 -5.62 10.86 -3.77
N CYS A 13 -6.76 11.09 -4.42
CA CYS A 13 -7.92 11.74 -3.80
C CYS A 13 -8.49 10.94 -2.63
N LEU A 14 -8.60 9.59 -2.73
CA LEU A 14 -9.03 8.75 -1.62
C LEU A 14 -8.03 8.83 -0.44
N ALA A 15 -6.72 8.88 -0.72
CA ALA A 15 -5.72 9.11 0.34
C ALA A 15 -5.87 10.51 0.97
N ALA A 16 -6.20 11.54 0.18
CA ALA A 16 -6.48 12.88 0.70
C ALA A 16 -7.71 12.88 1.62
N PHE A 17 -8.83 12.28 1.21
CA PHE A 17 -9.99 12.12 2.07
C PHE A 17 -9.67 11.32 3.35
N SER A 18 -8.88 10.26 3.25
CA SER A 18 -8.39 9.52 4.41
C SER A 18 -7.62 10.42 5.39
N GLY A 19 -6.76 11.32 4.89
CA GLY A 19 -6.04 12.29 5.73
C GLY A 19 -6.91 13.43 6.28
N ALA A 20 -7.97 13.80 5.56
CA ALA A 20 -8.91 14.83 5.96
C ALA A 20 -9.91 14.35 7.05
N LEU A 21 -10.32 13.09 7.00
CA LEU A 21 -11.20 12.47 7.97
C LEU A 21 -10.52 12.25 9.32
N ASP A 22 -11.30 12.29 10.37
CA ASP A 22 -10.87 11.85 11.69
C ASP A 22 -10.81 10.33 11.75
N HIS A 23 -9.64 9.76 12.04
CA HIS A 23 -9.45 8.30 12.11
C HIS A 23 -10.14 7.63 13.31
N ARG A 24 -10.82 8.39 14.15
CA ARG A 24 -11.75 7.87 15.18
C ARG A 24 -13.10 7.47 14.58
N PHE A 25 -13.43 7.88 13.34
CA PHE A 25 -14.48 7.21 12.58
C PHE A 25 -14.09 5.74 12.35
N ARG A 26 -15.00 4.82 12.67
CA ARG A 26 -14.78 3.39 12.52
C ARG A 26 -15.99 2.69 11.93
N LEU A 27 -15.76 1.73 11.05
CA LEU A 27 -16.80 0.84 10.56
C LEU A 27 -16.73 -0.50 11.27
N LYS A 28 -17.83 -0.95 11.85
CA LYS A 28 -17.98 -2.32 12.38
C LYS A 28 -18.17 -3.29 11.22
N MET A 29 -17.23 -4.21 11.05
CA MET A 29 -17.15 -5.12 9.90
C MET A 29 -18.10 -6.29 9.95
N MET A 30 -18.63 -6.62 11.13
CA MET A 30 -19.43 -7.83 11.37
C MET A 30 -20.55 -7.53 12.37
N ARG A 31 -21.71 -8.16 12.21
CA ARG A 31 -22.83 -8.01 13.13
C ARG A 31 -22.46 -8.36 14.59
N HIS A 32 -21.83 -9.51 14.78
CA HIS A 32 -21.54 -10.10 16.09
C HIS A 32 -20.05 -10.08 16.46
N GLY A 33 -19.25 -9.23 15.88
CA GLY A 33 -17.83 -9.14 16.18
C GLY A 33 -17.45 -7.81 16.83
N THR A 34 -16.22 -7.73 17.29
CA THR A 34 -15.59 -6.51 17.80
C THR A 34 -14.58 -5.93 16.80
N TRP A 35 -14.66 -6.32 15.54
CA TRP A 35 -13.75 -5.86 14.52
C TRP A 35 -14.23 -4.54 13.93
N TYR A 36 -13.49 -3.48 14.23
CA TYR A 36 -13.68 -2.13 13.71
C TYR A 36 -12.48 -1.72 12.85
N VAL A 37 -12.73 -1.01 11.77
CA VAL A 37 -11.70 -0.45 10.89
C VAL A 37 -11.87 1.06 10.75
N PRO A 38 -10.80 1.86 10.81
CA PRO A 38 -10.83 3.29 10.56
C PRO A 38 -10.72 3.61 9.06
N SER A 39 -10.87 4.88 8.68
CA SER A 39 -10.73 5.38 7.29
C SER A 39 -9.29 5.43 6.77
N ARG A 40 -8.32 4.82 7.45
CA ARG A 40 -6.90 4.91 7.14
C ARG A 40 -6.50 4.18 5.86
N LEU A 41 -5.72 4.85 5.00
CA LEU A 41 -5.17 4.27 3.78
C LEU A 41 -3.66 4.51 3.68
N TRP A 42 -2.93 3.51 3.19
CA TRP A 42 -1.55 3.63 2.74
C TRP A 42 -1.51 3.42 1.23
N VAL A 43 -1.25 4.47 0.45
CA VAL A 43 -1.28 4.44 -1.01
C VAL A 43 0.12 4.61 -1.56
N LEU A 44 0.51 3.73 -2.48
CA LEU A 44 1.80 3.74 -3.17
C LEU A 44 1.60 3.92 -4.68
N LEU A 45 2.04 5.03 -5.23
CA LEU A 45 2.07 5.26 -6.67
C LEU A 45 3.37 4.72 -7.26
N VAL A 46 3.28 3.67 -8.06
CA VAL A 46 4.43 2.99 -8.68
C VAL A 46 4.51 3.38 -10.15
N GLY A 47 5.62 3.93 -10.59
CA GLY A 47 5.76 4.29 -12.02
C GLY A 47 7.11 4.91 -12.32
N ASP A 48 7.46 4.91 -13.61
CA ASP A 48 8.73 5.42 -14.11
C ASP A 48 8.91 6.93 -13.85
N VAL A 49 10.08 7.42 -14.17
CA VAL A 49 10.35 8.86 -14.17
C VAL A 49 9.38 9.56 -15.14
N SER A 50 8.94 10.76 -14.80
CA SER A 50 8.10 11.62 -15.65
C SER A 50 6.64 11.18 -15.87
N VAL A 51 6.14 10.11 -15.23
CA VAL A 51 4.69 9.74 -15.30
C VAL A 51 3.79 10.62 -14.42
N LYS A 52 4.29 11.78 -13.99
CA LYS A 52 3.54 12.83 -13.26
C LYS A 52 3.04 12.42 -11.87
N LYS A 53 3.74 11.52 -11.15
CA LYS A 53 3.36 11.09 -9.79
C LYS A 53 3.25 12.26 -8.81
N THR A 54 4.28 13.09 -8.71
CA THR A 54 4.32 14.28 -7.84
C THR A 54 3.19 15.28 -8.13
N PRO A 55 2.93 15.68 -9.39
CA PRO A 55 1.77 16.51 -9.73
C PRO A 55 0.42 15.90 -9.32
N ILE A 56 0.24 14.57 -9.44
CA ILE A 56 -0.97 13.88 -9.00
C ILE A 56 -1.17 14.02 -7.50
N ILE A 57 -0.13 13.71 -6.71
CA ILE A 57 -0.15 13.82 -5.25
C ILE A 57 -0.44 15.26 -4.82
N ASN A 58 0.26 16.23 -5.41
CA ASN A 58 0.09 17.65 -5.08
C ASN A 58 -1.32 18.14 -5.37
N ALA A 59 -1.88 17.80 -6.51
CA ALA A 59 -3.24 18.18 -6.87
C ALA A 59 -4.30 17.60 -5.91
N ALA A 60 -4.13 16.35 -5.50
CA ALA A 60 -5.04 15.71 -4.56
C ALA A 60 -4.95 16.30 -3.13
N LEU A 61 -3.77 16.73 -2.70
CA LEU A 61 -3.54 17.21 -1.33
C LEU A 61 -3.64 18.72 -1.16
N ALA A 62 -3.76 19.48 -2.25
CA ALA A 62 -3.72 20.96 -2.25
C ALA A 62 -4.69 21.59 -1.23
N GLU A 63 -5.94 21.08 -1.13
CA GLU A 63 -6.92 21.67 -0.22
C GLU A 63 -6.60 21.37 1.25
N ILE A 64 -6.09 20.18 1.57
CA ILE A 64 -5.64 19.86 2.94
C ILE A 64 -4.46 20.74 3.35
N GLU A 65 -3.52 20.97 2.43
CA GLU A 65 -2.37 21.87 2.64
C GLU A 65 -2.85 23.32 2.85
N THR A 66 -3.90 23.74 2.12
CA THR A 66 -4.53 25.07 2.30
C THR A 66 -5.16 25.19 3.68
N ILE A 67 -5.99 24.23 4.10
CA ILE A 67 -6.62 24.22 5.44
C ILE A 67 -5.55 24.27 6.54
N GLN A 68 -4.52 23.44 6.45
CA GLN A 68 -3.42 23.46 7.43
C GLN A 68 -2.70 24.79 7.45
N GLY A 69 -2.50 25.42 6.28
CA GLY A 69 -1.90 26.74 6.15
C GLY A 69 -2.74 27.85 6.80
N GLU A 70 -4.06 27.79 6.66
CA GLU A 70 -5.01 28.70 7.31
C GLU A 70 -4.92 28.59 8.83
N LEU A 71 -4.97 27.37 9.38
CA LEU A 71 -4.83 27.12 10.82
C LEU A 71 -3.49 27.60 11.38
N GLN A 72 -2.41 27.41 10.61
CA GLN A 72 -1.08 27.85 11.03
C GLN A 72 -0.94 29.39 11.00
N LYS A 73 -1.59 30.07 10.06
CA LYS A 73 -1.62 31.55 10.03
C LYS A 73 -2.39 32.10 11.23
N GLU A 74 -3.53 31.50 11.54
CA GLU A 74 -4.34 31.91 12.70
C GLU A 74 -3.59 31.71 14.02
N TYR A 75 -2.95 30.54 14.20
CA TYR A 75 -2.11 30.29 15.38
C TYR A 75 -0.98 31.33 15.52
N LYS A 76 -0.29 31.66 14.42
CA LYS A 76 0.77 32.68 14.45
C LYS A 76 0.24 34.02 14.89
N ARG A 77 -0.97 34.42 14.45
CA ARG A 77 -1.63 35.63 14.87
C ARG A 77 -1.91 35.63 16.38
N GLN A 78 -2.58 34.57 16.87
CA GLN A 78 -2.90 34.43 18.29
C GLN A 78 -1.65 34.35 19.17
N TYR A 79 -0.60 33.66 18.73
CA TYR A 79 0.65 33.57 19.45
C TYR A 79 1.40 34.91 19.50
N ALA A 80 1.29 35.74 18.47
CA ALA A 80 1.85 37.10 18.48
C ALA A 80 1.09 38.02 19.46
N GLU A 81 -0.24 37.91 19.54
CA GLU A 81 -1.08 38.62 20.51
C GLU A 81 -0.78 38.15 21.94
N TYR A 82 -0.67 36.84 22.17
CA TYR A 82 -0.23 36.26 23.44
C TYR A 82 1.12 36.82 23.90
N LYS A 83 2.13 36.87 23.02
CA LYS A 83 3.46 37.40 23.36
C LYS A 83 3.41 38.87 23.77
N LYS A 84 2.58 39.67 23.10
CA LYS A 84 2.40 41.11 23.45
C LYS A 84 1.77 41.25 24.83
N ALA A 85 0.67 40.50 25.08
CA ALA A 85 -0.01 40.54 26.37
C ALA A 85 0.84 39.94 27.51
N PHE A 86 1.62 38.89 27.23
CA PHE A 86 2.52 38.27 28.22
C PHE A 86 3.66 39.24 28.64
N SER A 87 4.02 40.22 27.78
CA SER A 87 5.05 41.21 28.06
C SER A 87 4.54 42.36 28.92
N ASP A 88 3.22 42.54 29.05
CA ASP A 88 2.62 43.56 29.92
C ASP A 88 2.66 43.08 31.37
N LYS A 89 3.34 43.84 32.24
CA LYS A 89 3.52 43.48 33.64
C LYS A 89 2.29 43.74 34.51
N ASN A 90 1.32 44.50 34.01
CA ASN A 90 0.16 44.94 34.77
C ASN A 90 -1.09 44.09 34.55
N ASP A 91 -1.10 43.21 33.53
CA ASP A 91 -2.23 42.33 33.24
C ASP A 91 -2.00 40.89 33.73
N PRO A 92 -3.10 40.15 34.07
CA PRO A 92 -3.00 38.72 34.35
C PRO A 92 -2.42 38.00 33.12
N LYS A 93 -1.46 37.09 33.33
CA LYS A 93 -0.80 36.36 32.25
C LYS A 93 -1.82 35.58 31.46
N PRO A 94 -1.93 35.81 30.14
CA PRO A 94 -2.86 35.05 29.29
C PRO A 94 -2.40 33.61 29.15
N GLU A 95 -3.31 32.70 28.83
CA GLU A 95 -2.99 31.32 28.47
C GLU A 95 -2.34 31.26 27.10
N GLU A 96 -1.33 30.39 26.96
CA GLU A 96 -0.67 30.16 25.69
C GLU A 96 -1.66 29.51 24.71
N PRO A 97 -1.81 30.00 23.46
CA PRO A 97 -2.73 29.40 22.50
C PRO A 97 -2.30 27.98 22.16
N GLU A 98 -3.28 27.09 22.05
CA GLU A 98 -3.06 25.70 21.66
C GLU A 98 -2.46 25.60 20.27
N LYS A 99 -1.51 24.67 20.11
CA LYS A 99 -0.93 24.39 18.80
C LYS A 99 -2.01 23.88 17.84
N PRO A 100 -2.02 24.35 16.57
CA PRO A 100 -3.08 24.02 15.63
C PRO A 100 -3.08 22.55 15.27
N GLN A 101 -4.27 22.04 14.95
CA GLN A 101 -4.48 20.71 14.40
C GLN A 101 -3.61 20.52 13.15
N ARG A 102 -2.99 19.35 13.02
CA ARG A 102 -2.23 18.95 11.86
C ARG A 102 -2.92 17.82 11.12
N TYR A 103 -3.06 17.99 9.79
CA TYR A 103 -3.65 17.02 8.88
C TYR A 103 -2.60 16.27 8.08
N ILE A 104 -1.49 16.96 7.76
CA ILE A 104 -0.46 16.43 6.87
C ILE A 104 0.95 16.76 7.40
N SER A 105 1.88 15.83 7.15
CA SER A 105 3.31 16.04 7.33
C SER A 105 4.09 15.46 6.16
N THR A 106 5.19 16.11 5.77
CA THR A 106 6.00 15.72 4.61
C THR A 106 7.32 15.09 5.02
N ASP A 107 8.10 15.79 5.82
CA ASP A 107 9.37 15.28 6.35
C ASP A 107 9.29 15.21 7.87
N THR A 108 9.45 13.98 8.39
CA THR A 108 9.20 13.75 9.81
C THR A 108 9.91 12.49 10.31
N THR A 109 10.39 12.56 11.54
CA THR A 109 10.87 11.41 12.31
C THR A 109 9.74 10.78 13.12
N VAL A 110 9.97 9.58 13.64
CA VAL A 110 9.02 8.90 14.54
C VAL A 110 8.72 9.76 15.78
N GLU A 111 9.74 10.41 16.35
CA GLU A 111 9.57 11.27 17.51
C GLU A 111 8.71 12.51 17.23
N ALA A 112 8.87 13.10 16.05
CA ALA A 112 8.08 14.26 15.66
C ALA A 112 6.60 13.88 15.43
N ILE A 113 6.34 12.71 14.83
CA ILE A 113 4.97 12.20 14.67
C ILE A 113 4.38 11.83 16.03
N ALA A 114 5.14 11.19 16.92
CA ALA A 114 4.67 10.88 18.25
C ALA A 114 4.27 12.13 19.04
N ASP A 115 5.06 13.21 18.97
CA ASP A 115 4.72 14.50 19.57
C ASP A 115 3.46 15.15 18.96
N ILE A 116 3.27 15.05 17.65
CA ILE A 116 2.06 15.57 17.00
C ILE A 116 0.83 14.77 17.45
N MET A 117 0.94 13.44 17.46
CA MET A 117 -0.20 12.56 17.73
C MET A 117 -0.55 12.44 19.20
N SER A 118 0.38 12.72 20.12
CA SER A 118 0.07 12.81 21.56
C SER A 118 -0.91 13.95 21.88
N ARG A 119 -0.97 14.96 21.02
CA ARG A 119 -1.86 16.13 21.15
C ARG A 119 -3.11 16.03 20.27
N SER A 120 -3.20 15.03 19.39
CA SER A 120 -4.32 14.92 18.47
C SER A 120 -4.62 13.47 18.13
N PRO A 121 -5.72 12.90 18.66
CA PRO A 121 -6.12 11.51 18.38
C PRO A 121 -6.74 11.30 17.00
N ARG A 122 -6.94 12.38 16.22
CA ARG A 122 -7.63 12.29 14.92
C ARG A 122 -6.87 11.54 13.83
N GLY A 123 -5.58 11.28 14.04
CA GLY A 123 -4.72 10.72 13.01
C GLY A 123 -4.03 11.79 12.14
N ILE A 124 -3.17 11.34 11.22
CA ILE A 124 -2.41 12.24 10.32
C ILE A 124 -2.12 11.54 8.99
N LEU A 125 -2.00 12.32 7.91
CA LEU A 125 -1.51 11.87 6.61
C LEU A 125 -0.02 12.19 6.45
N ILE A 126 0.78 11.21 6.08
CA ILE A 126 2.17 11.41 5.69
C ILE A 126 2.26 11.43 4.16
N LYS A 127 2.80 12.52 3.62
CA LYS A 127 3.11 12.69 2.20
C LYS A 127 4.59 12.40 1.97
N ARG A 128 4.92 11.45 1.10
CA ARG A 128 6.29 11.12 0.70
C ARG A 128 6.41 11.13 -0.83
N ASP A 129 7.13 12.09 -1.37
CA ASP A 129 7.31 12.16 -2.83
C ASP A 129 8.08 10.94 -3.36
N GLU A 130 9.13 10.50 -2.62
CA GLU A 130 9.91 9.31 -2.92
C GLU A 130 10.03 8.42 -1.67
N LEU A 131 9.44 7.21 -1.72
CA LEU A 131 9.42 6.27 -0.59
C LEU A 131 10.71 5.47 -0.45
N SER A 132 11.55 5.36 -1.49
CA SER A 132 12.77 4.56 -1.44
C SER A 132 13.73 5.03 -0.37
N GLY A 133 13.93 6.35 -0.23
CA GLY A 133 14.76 6.93 0.81
C GLY A 133 14.22 6.68 2.23
N TRP A 134 12.91 6.76 2.40
CA TRP A 134 12.25 6.49 3.69
C TRP A 134 12.34 5.00 4.07
N LEU A 135 12.06 4.10 3.14
CA LEU A 135 12.21 2.65 3.35
C LEU A 135 13.68 2.27 3.62
N GLY A 136 14.61 2.79 2.82
CA GLY A 136 16.04 2.55 3.00
C GLY A 136 16.62 3.13 4.30
N SER A 137 16.05 4.20 4.86
CA SER A 137 16.46 4.73 6.17
C SER A 137 16.17 3.75 7.30
N MET A 138 15.10 2.98 7.18
CA MET A 138 14.75 1.92 8.16
C MET A 138 15.66 0.70 8.08
N GLU A 139 16.44 0.54 6.99
CA GLU A 139 17.37 -0.58 6.83
C GLU A 139 18.78 -0.23 7.30
N LYS A 140 19.25 1.00 7.01
CA LYS A 140 20.64 1.43 7.27
C LYS A 140 21.03 1.43 8.75
N TYR A 141 20.07 1.57 9.65
CA TYR A 141 20.31 1.61 11.09
C TYR A 141 20.08 0.26 11.79
N GLY A 142 19.88 -0.84 11.06
CA GLY A 142 19.58 -2.19 11.57
C GLY A 142 20.66 -2.84 12.45
N GLY A 143 21.85 -2.23 12.58
CA GLY A 143 22.94 -2.74 13.42
C GLY A 143 22.89 -2.37 14.91
N THR A 144 22.07 -1.41 15.34
CA THR A 144 22.13 -0.83 16.71
C THR A 144 20.77 -0.60 17.38
N GLY A 145 19.77 -1.45 17.16
CA GLY A 145 18.50 -1.41 17.92
C GLY A 145 17.51 -0.29 17.55
N GLY A 146 17.92 0.78 16.89
CA GLY A 146 17.07 1.92 16.57
C GLY A 146 16.12 1.69 15.37
N ALA A 147 16.60 1.06 14.31
CA ALA A 147 15.83 0.86 13.09
C ALA A 147 14.66 -0.12 13.27
N ASN A 148 14.80 -1.14 14.09
CA ASN A 148 13.71 -2.05 14.42
C ASN A 148 12.59 -1.34 15.20
N SER A 149 12.93 -0.35 16.01
CA SER A 149 11.98 0.48 16.77
C SER A 149 11.13 1.36 15.82
N ASP A 150 11.74 2.03 14.84
CA ASP A 150 11.04 2.89 13.90
C ASP A 150 10.10 2.08 12.99
N ARG A 151 10.57 0.93 12.53
CA ARG A 151 9.77 0.02 11.71
C ARG A 151 8.56 -0.53 12.49
N ALA A 152 8.76 -0.91 13.76
CA ALA A 152 7.68 -1.35 14.65
C ALA A 152 6.65 -0.23 14.89
N PHE A 153 7.09 1.02 15.06
CA PHE A 153 6.20 2.17 15.17
C PHE A 153 5.32 2.34 13.92
N TRP A 154 5.90 2.27 12.72
CA TRP A 154 5.13 2.37 11.49
C TRP A 154 4.15 1.20 11.30
N LEU A 155 4.58 -0.03 11.60
CA LEU A 155 3.68 -1.19 11.58
C LEU A 155 2.49 -1.02 12.54
N GLN A 156 2.74 -0.49 13.75
CA GLN A 156 1.70 -0.21 14.73
C GLN A 156 0.81 0.97 14.29
N SER A 157 1.35 1.99 13.65
CA SER A 157 0.58 3.13 13.16
C SER A 157 -0.45 2.75 12.09
N PHE A 158 -0.23 1.64 11.39
CA PHE A 158 -1.23 1.02 10.51
C PHE A 158 -2.31 0.29 11.30
N ASN A 159 -2.00 -0.34 12.41
CA ASN A 159 -2.98 -1.06 13.22
C ASN A 159 -3.87 -0.10 14.03
N GLY A 160 -3.32 1.04 14.45
CA GLY A 160 -4.00 2.02 15.31
C GLY A 160 -3.99 1.64 16.79
N GLY A 161 -4.78 2.38 17.57
CA GLY A 161 -4.91 2.17 19.00
C GLY A 161 -3.90 2.94 19.85
N CYS A 162 -3.97 2.74 21.16
CA CYS A 162 -3.09 3.41 22.12
C CYS A 162 -1.64 2.97 21.93
N TYR A 163 -0.73 3.91 22.10
CA TYR A 163 0.71 3.64 22.01
C TYR A 163 1.50 4.53 22.97
N THR A 164 2.39 3.93 23.74
CA THR A 164 3.26 4.67 24.66
C THR A 164 4.71 4.60 24.17
N VAL A 165 5.36 5.75 24.14
CA VAL A 165 6.78 5.88 23.81
C VAL A 165 7.55 6.36 25.03
N ASP A 166 8.42 5.49 25.58
CA ASP A 166 9.30 5.83 26.67
C ASP A 166 10.69 6.18 26.16
N ARG A 167 11.17 7.38 26.48
CA ARG A 167 12.51 7.84 26.14
C ARG A 167 13.22 8.38 27.39
N ILE A 168 14.42 7.89 27.65
CA ILE A 168 15.23 8.27 28.86
C ILE A 168 15.36 9.79 29.01
N LYS A 169 15.51 10.53 27.91
CA LYS A 169 15.72 11.99 27.93
C LYS A 169 14.44 12.81 27.82
N ARG A 170 13.35 12.27 27.28
CA ARG A 170 12.11 13.01 26.99
C ARG A 170 10.93 12.58 27.87
N GLY A 171 11.10 11.50 28.63
CA GLY A 171 10.03 10.92 29.42
C GLY A 171 9.04 10.10 28.60
N GLU A 172 7.88 9.87 29.17
CA GLU A 172 6.75 9.15 28.57
C GLU A 172 5.96 10.05 27.63
N THR A 173 5.61 9.52 26.47
CA THR A 173 4.68 10.15 25.52
C THR A 173 3.54 9.16 25.24
N PHE A 174 2.34 9.47 25.71
CA PHE A 174 1.14 8.69 25.46
C PHE A 174 0.41 9.18 24.21
N ILE A 175 0.07 8.27 23.32
CA ILE A 175 -0.71 8.50 22.10
C ILE A 175 -2.00 7.72 22.21
N GLU A 176 -3.12 8.41 22.31
CA GLU A 176 -4.45 7.79 22.44
C GLU A 176 -4.81 6.96 21.20
N ASN A 177 -4.50 7.45 20.01
CA ASN A 177 -4.79 6.78 18.75
C ASN A 177 -3.62 6.96 17.76
N LEU A 178 -2.70 5.98 17.72
CA LEU A 178 -1.61 5.97 16.76
C LEU A 178 -2.14 5.52 15.39
N SER A 179 -2.64 6.45 14.61
CA SER A 179 -3.26 6.17 13.30
C SER A 179 -2.70 7.07 12.21
N VAL A 180 -1.99 6.48 11.26
CA VAL A 180 -1.30 7.21 10.18
C VAL A 180 -1.75 6.70 8.82
N SER A 181 -2.25 7.61 7.98
CA SER A 181 -2.37 7.38 6.54
C SER A 181 -1.08 7.77 5.83
N ILE A 182 -0.75 7.10 4.74
CA ILE A 182 0.45 7.40 3.96
C ILE A 182 0.09 7.49 2.48
N ILE A 183 0.62 8.51 1.79
CA ILE A 183 0.68 8.54 0.34
C ILE A 183 2.10 8.83 -0.09
N GLY A 184 2.58 8.04 -1.04
CA GLY A 184 3.89 8.29 -1.61
C GLY A 184 4.08 7.66 -2.97
N SER A 185 5.25 7.90 -3.55
CA SER A 185 5.59 7.33 -4.84
C SER A 185 6.92 6.58 -4.81
N ILE A 186 7.09 5.65 -5.75
CA ILE A 186 8.33 4.92 -5.96
C ILE A 186 8.54 4.60 -7.44
N GLN A 187 9.79 4.50 -7.85
CA GLN A 187 10.16 4.03 -9.17
C GLN A 187 10.33 2.50 -9.14
N PRO A 188 9.88 1.75 -10.18
CA PRO A 188 9.99 0.30 -10.21
C PRO A 188 11.42 -0.22 -9.99
N GLU A 189 12.43 0.48 -10.54
CA GLU A 189 13.84 0.11 -10.41
C GLU A 189 14.30 0.17 -8.95
N LYS A 190 13.78 1.13 -8.18
CA LYS A 190 14.12 1.32 -6.77
C LYS A 190 13.57 0.24 -5.84
N LEU A 191 12.54 -0.50 -6.28
CA LEU A 191 12.02 -1.64 -5.52
C LEU A 191 13.07 -2.74 -5.35
N GLY A 192 13.88 -2.99 -6.38
CA GLY A 192 14.96 -3.99 -6.33
C GLY A 192 16.13 -3.63 -5.42
N GLU A 193 16.29 -2.34 -5.07
CA GLU A 193 17.36 -1.86 -4.18
C GLU A 193 17.01 -2.01 -2.69
N ILE A 194 15.74 -2.24 -2.35
CA ILE A 194 15.29 -2.34 -0.97
C ILE A 194 15.27 -3.82 -0.54
N HIS A 195 16.21 -4.19 0.33
CA HIS A 195 16.29 -5.55 0.87
C HIS A 195 15.16 -5.81 1.87
N GLY A 196 14.63 -7.04 1.89
CA GLY A 196 13.58 -7.42 2.84
C GLY A 196 12.24 -6.69 2.66
N LEU A 197 11.99 -6.08 1.49
CA LEU A 197 10.81 -5.28 1.20
C LEU A 197 9.49 -5.97 1.53
N THR A 198 9.44 -7.28 1.35
CA THR A 198 8.22 -8.10 1.54
C THR A 198 8.28 -9.02 2.77
N SER A 199 9.35 -8.96 3.58
CA SER A 199 9.62 -9.96 4.61
C SER A 199 8.87 -9.70 5.95
N ASP A 200 8.54 -8.46 6.29
CA ASP A 200 8.00 -8.07 7.60
C ASP A 200 6.57 -7.50 7.57
N GLY A 201 5.95 -7.49 6.41
CA GLY A 201 4.57 -7.02 6.25
C GLY A 201 4.42 -5.50 6.10
N LEU A 202 5.49 -4.70 6.02
CA LEU A 202 5.38 -3.25 5.83
C LEU A 202 4.79 -2.92 4.44
N MET A 203 5.36 -3.51 3.38
CA MET A 203 4.89 -3.28 2.01
C MET A 203 3.49 -3.85 1.76
N GLN A 204 3.12 -4.92 2.43
CA GLN A 204 1.78 -5.52 2.35
C GLN A 204 0.68 -4.59 2.90
N ARG A 205 1.07 -3.51 3.57
CA ARG A 205 0.17 -2.47 4.06
C ARG A 205 -0.07 -1.35 3.05
N PHE A 206 0.66 -1.30 1.95
CA PHE A 206 0.42 -0.33 0.89
C PHE A 206 -0.54 -0.87 -0.17
N LEU A 207 -1.42 0.01 -0.66
CA LEU A 207 -2.20 -0.18 -1.87
C LEU A 207 -1.35 0.28 -3.07
N PRO A 208 -0.66 -0.63 -3.78
CA PRO A 208 0.20 -0.26 -4.88
C PRO A 208 -0.65 0.02 -6.13
N ILE A 209 -0.41 1.16 -6.77
CA ILE A 209 -1.09 1.59 -7.99
C ILE A 209 -0.05 1.88 -9.05
N THR A 210 -0.03 1.09 -10.11
CA THR A 210 0.83 1.33 -11.27
C THR A 210 0.33 2.56 -12.02
N VAL A 211 1.18 3.58 -12.09
CA VAL A 211 0.89 4.85 -12.78
C VAL A 211 1.31 4.72 -14.24
N ARG A 212 0.37 4.89 -15.13
CA ARG A 212 0.62 4.87 -16.58
C ARG A 212 0.99 6.27 -17.07
N SER A 213 1.71 6.32 -18.18
CA SER A 213 2.00 7.58 -18.87
C SER A 213 0.68 8.27 -19.23
N GLY A 214 0.56 9.53 -18.83
CA GLY A 214 -0.60 10.34 -19.16
C GLY A 214 -0.60 10.69 -20.65
N MET A 215 -1.77 11.04 -21.17
CA MET A 215 -1.91 11.58 -22.53
C MET A 215 -1.57 13.07 -22.55
N PHE A 216 -1.26 13.59 -23.73
CA PHE A 216 -1.22 15.03 -23.94
C PHE A 216 -2.62 15.61 -23.63
N ALA A 217 -2.67 16.66 -22.84
CA ALA A 217 -3.91 17.36 -22.53
C ALA A 217 -3.78 18.82 -22.95
N THR A 218 -4.80 19.31 -23.61
CA THR A 218 -4.95 20.76 -23.90
C THR A 218 -5.23 21.50 -22.60
N ASP A 219 -4.85 22.78 -22.56
CA ASP A 219 -5.16 23.67 -21.45
C ASP A 219 -6.67 23.90 -21.38
N THR A 220 -7.30 23.26 -20.39
CA THR A 220 -8.74 23.38 -20.14
C THR A 220 -8.98 23.77 -18.69
N PRO A 221 -9.91 24.71 -18.41
CA PRO A 221 -10.27 25.05 -17.05
C PRO A 221 -10.69 23.81 -16.25
N VAL A 222 -10.20 23.71 -15.04
CA VAL A 222 -10.57 22.64 -14.09
C VAL A 222 -11.36 23.27 -12.95
N ASN A 223 -12.61 22.84 -12.80
CA ASN A 223 -13.38 23.19 -11.61
C ASN A 223 -13.08 22.15 -10.50
N ALA A 224 -12.32 22.55 -9.51
CA ALA A 224 -12.00 21.74 -8.34
C ALA A 224 -12.88 22.09 -7.12
N GLU A 225 -13.81 23.02 -7.24
CA GLU A 225 -14.60 23.59 -6.15
C GLU A 225 -15.37 22.49 -5.38
N ALA A 226 -16.06 21.61 -6.07
CA ALA A 226 -16.81 20.52 -5.44
C ALA A 226 -15.88 19.60 -4.63
N TYR A 227 -14.69 19.29 -5.14
CA TYR A 227 -13.68 18.50 -4.43
C TYR A 227 -13.18 19.23 -3.16
N GLN A 228 -12.89 20.52 -3.29
CA GLN A 228 -12.42 21.35 -2.17
C GLN A 228 -13.49 21.45 -1.08
N LEU A 229 -14.74 21.70 -1.46
CA LEU A 229 -15.86 21.72 -0.52
C LEU A 229 -16.04 20.39 0.23
N LEU A 230 -15.95 19.26 -0.48
CA LEU A 230 -16.02 17.94 0.14
C LEU A 230 -14.86 17.71 1.14
N ILE A 231 -13.63 18.08 0.80
CA ILE A 231 -12.49 17.99 1.73
C ILE A 231 -12.77 18.83 3.00
N ARG A 232 -13.24 20.08 2.86
CA ARG A 232 -13.61 20.94 4.00
C ARG A 232 -14.75 20.36 4.81
N GLN A 233 -15.75 19.78 4.16
CA GLN A 233 -16.88 19.13 4.84
C GLN A 233 -16.39 17.97 5.72
N VAL A 234 -15.59 17.04 5.17
CA VAL A 234 -15.14 15.87 5.93
C VAL A 234 -14.16 16.20 7.05
N THR A 235 -13.38 17.30 6.93
CA THR A 235 -12.52 17.76 8.03
C THR A 235 -13.29 18.19 9.28
N ASN A 236 -14.52 18.64 9.11
CA ASN A 236 -15.39 19.16 10.18
C ASN A 236 -16.37 18.12 10.75
N MET A 237 -16.42 16.92 10.18
CA MET A 237 -17.28 15.84 10.67
C MET A 237 -16.86 15.39 12.07
N LYS A 238 -17.85 15.12 12.94
CA LYS A 238 -17.60 14.54 14.27
C LYS A 238 -17.48 13.02 14.15
N PRO A 239 -16.42 12.41 14.71
CA PRO A 239 -16.20 10.98 14.61
C PRO A 239 -17.31 10.16 15.27
N ALA A 240 -17.62 9.02 14.66
CA ALA A 240 -18.62 8.08 15.12
C ALA A 240 -18.31 6.66 14.67
N ASP A 241 -18.92 5.67 15.31
CA ASP A 241 -18.91 4.28 14.87
C ASP A 241 -20.08 4.04 13.91
N LEU A 242 -19.77 3.53 12.72
CA LEU A 242 -20.75 3.14 11.71
C LEU A 242 -20.92 1.62 11.69
N ILE A 243 -22.05 1.17 11.19
CA ILE A 243 -22.35 -0.24 10.95
C ILE A 243 -22.78 -0.48 9.51
N LEU A 244 -22.63 -1.70 9.03
CA LEU A 244 -23.17 -2.11 7.74
C LEU A 244 -24.70 -2.29 7.85
N ALA A 245 -25.45 -1.81 6.86
CA ALA A 245 -26.86 -2.12 6.71
C ALA A 245 -27.07 -3.63 6.55
N ASP A 246 -28.24 -4.14 6.92
CA ASP A 246 -28.53 -5.57 6.93
C ASP A 246 -28.35 -6.22 5.54
N ASP A 247 -28.69 -5.50 4.48
CA ASP A 247 -28.53 -5.94 3.10
C ASP A 247 -27.09 -5.73 2.54
N ALA A 248 -26.28 -4.93 3.22
CA ALA A 248 -24.86 -4.72 2.91
C ALA A 248 -23.96 -5.82 3.50
N LEU A 249 -24.34 -6.41 4.63
CA LEU A 249 -23.58 -7.46 5.31
C LEU A 249 -23.25 -8.66 4.41
N PRO A 250 -24.21 -9.25 3.66
CA PRO A 250 -23.90 -10.38 2.78
C PRO A 250 -22.90 -10.02 1.65
N VAL A 251 -22.94 -8.79 1.15
CA VAL A 251 -22.01 -8.33 0.12
C VAL A 251 -20.57 -8.22 0.67
N MET A 252 -20.44 -7.65 1.86
CA MET A 252 -19.13 -7.56 2.54
C MET A 252 -18.61 -8.96 2.91
N GLU A 253 -19.48 -9.87 3.33
CA GLU A 253 -19.11 -11.26 3.63
C GLU A 253 -18.64 -12.00 2.38
N ASP A 254 -19.32 -11.86 1.24
CA ASP A 254 -18.90 -12.44 -0.04
C ASP A 254 -17.52 -11.91 -0.46
N LEU A 255 -17.28 -10.60 -0.36
CA LEU A 255 -15.98 -10.03 -0.65
C LEU A 255 -14.89 -10.62 0.26
N ARG A 256 -15.12 -10.67 1.55
CA ARG A 256 -14.18 -11.24 2.52
C ARG A 256 -13.88 -12.71 2.25
N ARG A 257 -14.91 -13.50 1.90
CA ARG A 257 -14.74 -14.91 1.54
C ARG A 257 -13.89 -15.09 0.29
N ARG A 258 -14.12 -14.29 -0.77
CA ARG A 258 -13.30 -14.33 -1.99
C ARG A 258 -11.84 -13.93 -1.73
N LEU A 259 -11.61 -12.93 -0.90
CA LEU A 259 -10.25 -12.53 -0.50
C LEU A 259 -9.57 -13.64 0.30
N HIS A 260 -10.28 -14.31 1.20
CA HIS A 260 -9.75 -15.44 1.95
C HIS A 260 -9.40 -16.62 1.02
N GLU A 261 -10.28 -16.97 0.08
CA GLU A 261 -10.01 -18.02 -0.91
C GLU A 261 -8.76 -17.69 -1.75
N LEU A 262 -8.62 -16.41 -2.17
CA LEU A 262 -7.44 -15.95 -2.90
C LEU A 262 -6.16 -15.98 -2.05
N GLU A 263 -6.25 -15.66 -0.76
CA GLU A 263 -5.13 -15.77 0.18
C GLU A 263 -4.62 -17.22 0.27
N GLN A 264 -5.52 -18.22 0.32
CA GLN A 264 -5.15 -19.62 0.40
C GLN A 264 -4.45 -20.15 -0.87
N VAL A 265 -4.77 -19.62 -2.04
CA VAL A 265 -4.17 -20.05 -3.32
C VAL A 265 -3.08 -19.13 -3.83
N GLY A 266 -2.90 -17.97 -3.21
CA GLY A 266 -2.02 -16.87 -3.66
C GLY A 266 -0.51 -17.16 -3.59
N ASP A 267 -0.08 -18.24 -2.91
CA ASP A 267 1.33 -18.63 -2.78
C ASP A 267 2.05 -18.83 -4.14
N GLY A 268 1.30 -19.06 -5.22
CA GLY A 268 1.84 -19.12 -6.58
C GLY A 268 2.35 -17.79 -7.11
N ILE A 269 1.88 -16.69 -6.55
CA ILE A 269 2.33 -15.33 -6.92
C ILE A 269 3.50 -14.90 -6.04
N GLY A 270 3.52 -15.33 -4.79
CA GLY A 270 4.56 -15.06 -3.80
C GLY A 270 3.98 -14.64 -2.45
N HIS A 271 4.79 -14.80 -1.39
CA HIS A 271 4.38 -14.47 -0.01
C HIS A 271 4.00 -12.99 0.17
N GLY A 272 4.62 -12.09 -0.59
CA GLY A 272 4.29 -10.67 -0.57
C GLY A 272 2.84 -10.41 -0.98
N PHE A 273 2.39 -11.02 -2.08
CA PHE A 273 1.01 -10.90 -2.57
C PHE A 273 0.01 -11.54 -1.60
N THR A 274 0.29 -12.74 -1.11
CA THR A 274 -0.57 -13.43 -0.12
C THR A 274 -0.76 -12.58 1.14
N GLY A 275 0.34 -12.04 1.68
CA GLY A 275 0.29 -11.15 2.84
C GLY A 275 -0.48 -9.84 2.59
N PHE A 276 -0.43 -9.30 1.37
CA PHE A 276 -1.24 -8.16 0.94
C PHE A 276 -2.73 -8.50 0.88
N VAL A 277 -3.10 -9.61 0.26
CA VAL A 277 -4.49 -10.08 0.18
C VAL A 277 -5.11 -10.23 1.57
N GLY A 278 -4.35 -10.75 2.54
CA GLY A 278 -4.78 -10.83 3.94
C GLY A 278 -5.08 -9.47 4.60
N LYS A 279 -4.56 -8.34 4.05
CA LYS A 279 -4.89 -6.97 4.53
C LYS A 279 -6.09 -6.36 3.80
N LEU A 280 -6.44 -6.85 2.61
CA LEU A 280 -7.51 -6.26 1.79
C LEU A 280 -8.88 -6.30 2.44
N ALA A 281 -9.18 -7.29 3.27
CA ALA A 281 -10.44 -7.34 4.00
C ALA A 281 -10.62 -6.11 4.92
N GLY A 282 -9.54 -5.68 5.61
CA GLY A 282 -9.55 -4.44 6.39
C GLY A 282 -9.67 -3.20 5.50
N TYR A 283 -8.95 -3.17 4.40
CA TYR A 283 -9.05 -2.08 3.43
C TYR A 283 -10.44 -1.95 2.80
N ALA A 284 -11.14 -3.06 2.54
CA ALA A 284 -12.52 -3.02 2.06
C ALA A 284 -13.42 -2.27 3.01
N GLY A 285 -13.27 -2.48 4.32
CA GLY A 285 -13.99 -1.73 5.34
C GLY A 285 -13.57 -0.26 5.39
N SER A 286 -12.27 0.04 5.35
CA SER A 286 -11.76 1.42 5.32
C SER A 286 -12.28 2.20 4.10
N LEU A 287 -12.30 1.57 2.93
CA LEU A 287 -12.84 2.16 1.70
C LEU A 287 -14.37 2.32 1.77
N ALA A 288 -15.11 1.36 2.34
CA ALA A 288 -16.55 1.47 2.52
C ALA A 288 -16.91 2.62 3.46
N LEU A 289 -16.20 2.75 4.57
CA LEU A 289 -16.33 3.89 5.48
C LEU A 289 -16.05 5.21 4.77
N LEU A 290 -14.93 5.29 4.06
CA LEU A 290 -14.51 6.49 3.36
C LEU A 290 -15.52 6.92 2.28
N LEU A 291 -15.89 6.01 1.38
CA LEU A 291 -16.85 6.31 0.30
C LEU A 291 -18.23 6.68 0.87
N HIS A 292 -18.67 6.02 1.96
CA HIS A 292 -19.91 6.36 2.60
C HIS A 292 -19.91 7.79 3.14
N LEU A 293 -18.87 8.17 3.90
CA LEU A 293 -18.77 9.50 4.51
C LEU A 293 -18.63 10.62 3.47
N ILE A 294 -18.08 10.32 2.28
CA ILE A 294 -17.97 11.29 1.19
C ILE A 294 -19.30 11.46 0.44
N SER A 295 -20.11 10.41 0.32
CA SER A 295 -21.29 10.39 -0.57
C SER A 295 -22.63 10.32 0.14
N ALA A 296 -22.67 9.97 1.41
CA ALA A 296 -23.93 9.81 2.15
C ALA A 296 -24.51 11.14 2.64
N PRO A 297 -25.83 11.21 2.80
CA PRO A 297 -26.48 12.32 3.49
C PRO A 297 -25.92 12.48 4.91
N GLU A 298 -25.83 13.74 5.37
CA GLU A 298 -25.37 14.05 6.73
C GLU A 298 -26.09 13.21 7.78
N GLY A 299 -25.30 12.58 8.67
CA GLY A 299 -25.80 11.84 9.84
C GLY A 299 -26.15 10.38 9.63
N SER A 300 -26.02 9.81 8.45
CA SER A 300 -26.23 8.37 8.27
C SER A 300 -25.10 7.55 8.89
N MET A 301 -25.46 6.73 9.90
CA MET A 301 -24.52 5.78 10.55
C MET A 301 -24.56 4.39 9.92
N LEU A 302 -25.35 4.20 8.86
CA LEU A 302 -25.51 2.93 8.13
C LEU A 302 -24.80 3.01 6.80
N VAL A 303 -23.80 2.16 6.61
CA VAL A 303 -23.14 1.98 5.31
C VAL A 303 -24.02 1.10 4.42
N TYR A 304 -24.51 1.68 3.34
CA TYR A 304 -25.48 1.05 2.45
C TYR A 304 -24.86 -0.02 1.54
N ARG A 305 -25.71 -0.91 1.07
CA ARG A 305 -25.37 -1.99 0.14
C ARG A 305 -24.62 -1.48 -1.09
N GLN A 306 -25.10 -0.40 -1.73
CA GLN A 306 -24.49 0.17 -2.94
C GLN A 306 -23.02 0.58 -2.68
N THR A 307 -22.73 1.18 -1.52
CA THR A 307 -21.36 1.54 -1.16
C THR A 307 -20.45 0.30 -1.08
N VAL A 308 -20.95 -0.79 -0.49
CA VAL A 308 -20.17 -2.04 -0.38
C VAL A 308 -19.99 -2.71 -1.75
N GLU A 309 -21.00 -2.67 -2.64
CA GLU A 309 -20.89 -3.16 -4.02
C GLU A 309 -19.86 -2.35 -4.83
N ASP A 310 -19.81 -1.04 -4.64
CA ASP A 310 -18.82 -0.19 -5.30
C ASP A 310 -17.40 -0.45 -4.77
N VAL A 311 -17.25 -0.69 -3.47
CA VAL A 311 -15.99 -1.14 -2.87
C VAL A 311 -15.58 -2.51 -3.39
N GLN A 312 -16.51 -3.45 -3.52
CA GLN A 312 -16.22 -4.78 -4.08
C GLN A 312 -15.66 -4.64 -5.50
N LYS A 313 -16.25 -3.76 -6.33
CA LYS A 313 -15.72 -3.45 -7.67
C LYS A 313 -14.32 -2.83 -7.60
N LEU A 314 -14.15 -1.82 -6.75
CA LEU A 314 -12.87 -1.13 -6.60
C LEU A 314 -11.76 -2.10 -6.15
N VAL A 315 -12.06 -2.99 -5.21
CA VAL A 315 -11.09 -3.97 -4.70
C VAL A 315 -10.76 -5.03 -5.75
N LEU A 316 -11.79 -5.67 -6.34
CA LEU A 316 -11.59 -6.82 -7.22
C LEU A 316 -11.16 -6.43 -8.63
N ASP A 317 -11.75 -5.38 -9.20
CA ASP A 317 -11.55 -5.02 -10.60
C ASP A 317 -10.41 -3.99 -10.79
N PHE A 318 -9.95 -3.34 -9.69
CA PHE A 318 -8.95 -2.29 -9.78
C PHE A 318 -7.75 -2.51 -8.84
N ILE A 319 -7.95 -2.54 -7.52
CA ILE A 319 -6.82 -2.64 -6.57
C ILE A 319 -6.08 -3.96 -6.72
N LEU A 320 -6.79 -5.07 -6.80
CA LEU A 320 -6.21 -6.39 -6.87
C LEU A 320 -5.37 -6.63 -8.14
N PRO A 321 -5.80 -6.22 -9.36
CA PRO A 321 -4.95 -6.28 -10.55
C PRO A 321 -3.67 -5.46 -10.44
N HIS A 322 -3.72 -4.23 -9.91
CA HIS A 322 -2.53 -3.41 -9.68
C HIS A 322 -1.56 -4.05 -8.68
N ALA A 323 -2.09 -4.59 -7.59
CA ALA A 323 -1.27 -5.28 -6.60
C ALA A 323 -0.64 -6.56 -7.19
N HIS A 324 -1.38 -7.34 -7.97
CA HIS A 324 -0.85 -8.51 -8.65
C HIS A 324 0.34 -8.15 -9.57
N GLU A 325 0.21 -7.09 -10.37
CA GLU A 325 1.28 -6.61 -11.23
C GLU A 325 2.50 -6.13 -10.41
N PHE A 326 2.26 -5.37 -9.34
CA PHE A 326 3.28 -4.90 -8.42
C PHE A 326 4.07 -6.04 -7.80
N TYR A 327 3.39 -7.01 -7.18
CA TYR A 327 4.07 -8.13 -6.52
C TYR A 327 4.74 -9.08 -7.48
N ARG A 328 4.22 -9.24 -8.69
CA ARG A 328 4.96 -9.95 -9.76
C ARG A 328 6.31 -9.34 -10.06
N THR A 329 6.44 -8.03 -9.92
CA THR A 329 7.68 -7.29 -10.20
C THR A 329 8.57 -7.19 -8.96
N ALA A 330 7.98 -6.94 -7.77
CA ALA A 330 8.69 -6.72 -6.52
C ALA A 330 9.25 -8.00 -5.87
N ASP A 331 8.54 -9.14 -6.00
CA ASP A 331 8.94 -10.43 -5.41
C ASP A 331 10.13 -11.10 -6.12
N THR A 332 10.93 -10.33 -6.83
CA THR A 332 12.15 -10.83 -7.52
C THR A 332 13.32 -11.10 -6.57
N VAL A 333 13.14 -11.03 -5.26
CA VAL A 333 14.22 -10.64 -4.35
C VAL A 333 14.93 -11.77 -3.61
N THR A 334 14.35 -12.95 -3.39
CA THR A 334 15.15 -14.05 -2.80
C THR A 334 15.62 -15.05 -3.85
N ASP A 335 16.88 -15.51 -3.76
CA ASP A 335 17.41 -16.52 -4.67
C ASP A 335 16.59 -17.81 -4.61
N GLY A 336 16.04 -18.16 -3.44
CA GLY A 336 15.15 -19.30 -3.27
C GLY A 336 13.83 -19.17 -4.03
N ASP A 337 13.22 -18.00 -4.04
CA ASP A 337 11.96 -17.76 -4.76
C ASP A 337 12.20 -17.69 -6.28
N ARG A 338 13.35 -17.17 -6.70
CA ARG A 338 13.77 -17.21 -8.12
C ARG A 338 13.94 -18.64 -8.61
N ILE A 339 14.59 -19.51 -7.82
CA ILE A 339 14.78 -20.92 -8.14
C ILE A 339 13.41 -21.60 -8.26
N LYS A 340 12.48 -21.36 -7.34
CA LYS A 340 11.11 -21.89 -7.39
C LYS A 340 10.36 -21.43 -8.64
N ARG A 341 10.51 -20.17 -9.05
CA ARG A 341 9.89 -19.63 -10.27
C ARG A 341 10.46 -20.24 -11.55
N ILE A 342 11.78 -20.39 -11.61
CA ILE A 342 12.44 -21.09 -12.74
C ILE A 342 11.92 -22.52 -12.80
N ALA A 343 11.88 -23.23 -11.67
CA ALA A 343 11.37 -24.60 -11.59
C ALA A 343 9.90 -24.71 -11.98
N SER A 344 9.03 -23.81 -11.47
CA SER A 344 7.61 -23.75 -11.82
C SER A 344 7.40 -23.48 -13.32
N TRP A 345 8.19 -22.57 -13.90
CA TRP A 345 8.12 -22.29 -15.33
C TRP A 345 8.55 -23.52 -16.17
N ILE A 346 9.65 -24.17 -15.81
CA ILE A 346 10.11 -25.40 -16.49
C ILE A 346 9.01 -26.48 -16.47
N LEU A 347 8.39 -26.71 -15.30
CA LEU A 347 7.34 -27.72 -15.16
C LEU A 347 6.09 -27.42 -16.00
N THR A 348 5.68 -26.15 -16.06
CA THR A 348 4.44 -25.74 -16.74
C THR A 348 4.60 -25.43 -18.22
N SER A 349 5.82 -25.20 -18.70
CA SER A 349 6.09 -24.88 -20.11
C SER A 349 6.47 -26.09 -20.95
N GLU A 350 6.66 -27.26 -20.33
CA GLU A 350 7.06 -28.54 -20.99
C GLU A 350 8.29 -28.43 -21.92
N VAL A 351 9.14 -27.45 -21.64
CA VAL A 351 10.33 -27.23 -22.45
C VAL A 351 11.39 -28.30 -22.19
N LYS A 352 11.97 -28.85 -23.25
CA LYS A 352 13.11 -29.78 -23.16
C LYS A 352 14.44 -29.06 -23.06
N MET A 353 14.48 -27.81 -23.46
CA MET A 353 15.68 -26.98 -23.47
C MET A 353 15.35 -25.59 -22.98
N VAL A 354 16.21 -25.04 -22.14
CA VAL A 354 16.09 -23.71 -21.52
C VAL A 354 17.26 -22.87 -21.94
N THR A 355 17.03 -21.67 -22.44
CA THR A 355 18.08 -20.69 -22.73
C THR A 355 18.00 -19.50 -21.77
N ALA A 356 19.12 -18.79 -21.61
CA ALA A 356 19.13 -17.54 -20.86
C ALA A 356 18.07 -16.54 -21.36
N ARG A 357 17.81 -16.54 -22.69
CA ARG A 357 16.81 -15.69 -23.33
C ARG A 357 15.37 -16.11 -22.95
N ASP A 358 15.11 -17.40 -22.82
CA ASP A 358 13.80 -17.89 -22.40
C ASP A 358 13.52 -17.48 -20.94
N LEU A 359 14.53 -17.60 -20.07
CA LEU A 359 14.42 -17.18 -18.69
C LEU A 359 14.15 -15.68 -18.55
N THR A 360 14.88 -14.84 -19.32
CA THR A 360 14.66 -13.39 -19.29
C THR A 360 13.30 -12.97 -19.82
N ARG A 361 12.70 -13.74 -20.73
CA ARG A 361 11.38 -13.43 -21.29
C ARG A 361 10.22 -13.92 -20.45
N ASN A 362 10.36 -15.11 -19.85
CA ASN A 362 9.24 -15.85 -19.29
C ASN A 362 9.26 -15.96 -17.76
N VAL A 363 10.42 -15.75 -17.14
CA VAL A 363 10.54 -15.86 -15.68
C VAL A 363 10.68 -14.48 -15.07
N THR A 364 9.72 -14.13 -14.23
CA THR A 364 9.73 -12.84 -13.52
C THR A 364 10.98 -12.72 -12.64
N GLY A 365 11.65 -11.56 -12.72
CA GLY A 365 12.90 -11.32 -11.99
C GLY A 365 14.17 -11.76 -12.68
N MET A 366 14.07 -12.23 -13.94
CA MET A 366 15.22 -12.54 -14.77
C MET A 366 15.45 -11.51 -15.89
N ARG A 367 14.51 -10.57 -16.07
CA ARG A 367 14.57 -9.54 -17.12
C ARG A 367 15.71 -8.57 -16.86
N GLY A 368 16.47 -8.25 -17.89
CA GLY A 368 17.61 -7.31 -17.81
C GLY A 368 18.92 -7.89 -17.25
N LEU A 369 18.93 -9.17 -16.83
CA LEU A 369 20.14 -9.81 -16.32
C LEU A 369 21.10 -10.21 -17.43
N GLY A 370 22.40 -10.06 -17.15
CA GLY A 370 23.46 -10.58 -17.99
C GLY A 370 23.58 -12.10 -17.95
N ALA A 371 24.22 -12.70 -18.96
CA ALA A 371 24.35 -14.14 -19.07
C ALA A 371 25.06 -14.81 -17.86
N ARG A 372 26.06 -14.13 -17.30
CA ARG A 372 26.80 -14.59 -16.10
C ARG A 372 25.89 -14.66 -14.88
N ASP A 373 25.04 -13.63 -14.69
CA ASP A 373 24.10 -13.57 -13.58
C ASP A 373 23.02 -14.63 -13.69
N ILE A 374 22.54 -14.89 -14.92
CA ILE A 374 21.56 -15.94 -15.18
C ILE A 374 22.17 -17.32 -14.87
N HIS A 375 23.43 -17.55 -15.30
CA HIS A 375 24.13 -18.77 -14.99
C HIS A 375 24.23 -19.02 -13.48
N ALA A 376 24.63 -18.00 -12.72
CA ALA A 376 24.73 -18.09 -11.26
C ALA A 376 23.38 -18.46 -10.62
N ARG A 377 22.27 -17.88 -11.10
CA ARG A 377 20.93 -18.16 -10.58
C ARG A 377 20.35 -19.51 -10.99
N VAL A 378 20.82 -20.08 -12.08
CA VAL A 378 20.44 -21.42 -12.57
C VAL A 378 21.26 -22.52 -11.90
N SER A 379 22.47 -22.20 -11.43
CA SER A 379 23.41 -23.17 -10.82
C SER A 379 22.81 -24.07 -9.76
N PRO A 380 21.92 -23.64 -8.84
CA PRO A 380 21.27 -24.55 -7.88
C PRO A 380 20.38 -25.60 -8.52
N LEU A 381 19.72 -25.28 -9.65
CA LEU A 381 18.93 -26.26 -10.41
C LEU A 381 19.81 -27.25 -11.17
N VAL A 382 20.99 -26.82 -11.60
CA VAL A 382 22.01 -27.71 -12.18
C VAL A 382 22.55 -28.63 -11.09
N ALA A 383 22.92 -28.10 -9.93
CA ALA A 383 23.39 -28.89 -8.79
C ALA A 383 22.30 -29.89 -8.28
N GLY A 384 21.04 -29.48 -8.33
CA GLY A 384 19.89 -30.34 -8.00
C GLY A 384 19.47 -31.33 -9.08
N GLY A 385 20.20 -31.41 -10.20
CA GLY A 385 19.93 -32.36 -11.27
C GLY A 385 18.70 -32.06 -12.14
N TRP A 386 18.14 -30.86 -12.05
CA TRP A 386 17.01 -30.41 -12.88
C TRP A 386 17.41 -30.03 -14.29
N LEU A 387 18.60 -29.46 -14.42
CA LEU A 387 19.13 -28.93 -15.66
C LEU A 387 20.55 -29.47 -15.91
N LEU A 388 20.83 -29.82 -17.15
CA LEU A 388 22.16 -30.23 -17.61
C LEU A 388 22.73 -29.15 -18.53
N PRO A 389 23.94 -28.66 -18.27
CA PRO A 389 24.60 -27.70 -19.16
C PRO A 389 24.86 -28.32 -20.54
N VAL A 390 24.46 -27.64 -21.60
CA VAL A 390 24.72 -28.08 -22.97
C VAL A 390 26.16 -27.78 -23.33
N GLN A 391 26.85 -28.77 -23.92
CA GLN A 391 28.23 -28.65 -24.39
C GLN A 391 28.26 -28.50 -25.93
N PRO A 392 29.24 -27.76 -26.51
CA PRO A 392 30.24 -26.96 -25.82
C PRO A 392 29.64 -25.69 -25.17
N GLN A 393 30.23 -25.24 -24.06
CA GLN A 393 29.82 -24.01 -23.40
C GLN A 393 30.19 -22.79 -24.26
N PRO A 394 29.33 -21.77 -24.37
CA PRO A 394 29.60 -20.57 -25.14
C PRO A 394 30.68 -19.69 -24.51
N HIS A 395 30.95 -19.88 -23.20
CA HIS A 395 31.99 -19.15 -22.46
C HIS A 395 32.60 -20.06 -21.39
N PRO A 396 33.91 -19.94 -21.07
CA PRO A 396 34.57 -20.79 -20.08
C PRO A 396 33.98 -20.73 -18.66
N GLU A 397 33.46 -19.58 -18.28
CA GLU A 397 32.99 -19.32 -16.92
C GLU A 397 31.46 -19.48 -16.75
N TYR A 398 30.64 -19.46 -17.82
CA TYR A 398 29.20 -19.54 -17.72
C TYR A 398 28.55 -20.22 -18.93
N ASN A 399 27.40 -20.82 -18.70
CA ASN A 399 26.55 -21.40 -19.74
C ASN A 399 25.33 -20.52 -20.00
N THR A 400 24.75 -20.58 -21.18
CA THR A 400 23.55 -19.88 -21.59
C THR A 400 22.44 -20.82 -22.06
N LYS A 401 22.68 -22.15 -22.01
CA LYS A 401 21.80 -23.17 -22.56
C LYS A 401 21.84 -24.44 -21.70
N TRP A 402 20.70 -24.94 -21.32
CA TRP A 402 20.57 -26.11 -20.48
C TRP A 402 19.48 -27.04 -21.03
N GLU A 403 19.71 -28.34 -20.90
CA GLU A 403 18.73 -29.37 -21.18
C GLU A 403 17.98 -29.72 -19.89
N VAL A 404 16.65 -29.84 -19.97
CA VAL A 404 15.83 -30.26 -18.84
C VAL A 404 15.96 -31.78 -18.67
N THR A 405 16.34 -32.21 -17.48
CA THR A 405 16.49 -33.64 -17.17
C THR A 405 15.15 -34.37 -17.36
N PRO A 406 15.06 -35.42 -18.18
CA PRO A 406 13.79 -36.12 -18.45
C PRO A 406 13.12 -36.71 -17.21
N ALA A 407 13.88 -36.97 -16.15
CA ALA A 407 13.34 -37.46 -14.87
C ALA A 407 12.52 -36.38 -14.14
N VAL A 408 12.79 -35.09 -14.34
CA VAL A 408 12.09 -33.98 -13.70
C VAL A 408 10.59 -34.00 -14.00
N ALA A 409 10.22 -34.16 -15.28
CA ALA A 409 8.81 -34.21 -15.68
C ALA A 409 8.05 -35.36 -14.99
N ARG A 410 8.68 -36.55 -14.88
CA ARG A 410 8.08 -37.72 -14.23
C ARG A 410 8.02 -37.61 -12.72
N GLN A 411 9.11 -37.12 -12.10
CA GLN A 411 9.21 -37.04 -10.64
C GLN A 411 8.29 -35.98 -10.05
N PHE A 412 8.03 -34.90 -10.79
CA PHE A 412 7.25 -33.74 -10.33
C PHE A 412 5.91 -33.59 -11.03
N GLU A 413 5.37 -34.63 -11.67
CA GLU A 413 4.11 -34.57 -12.39
C GLU A 413 2.92 -34.17 -11.48
N ALA A 414 2.86 -34.68 -10.25
CA ALA A 414 1.84 -34.32 -9.28
C ALA A 414 1.96 -32.82 -8.94
N ARG A 415 3.17 -32.31 -8.72
CA ARG A 415 3.44 -30.91 -8.42
C ARG A 415 3.14 -29.99 -9.61
N LYS A 416 3.38 -30.46 -10.83
CA LYS A 416 2.96 -29.76 -12.06
C LYS A 416 1.45 -29.56 -12.09
N ARG A 417 0.67 -30.62 -11.88
CA ARG A 417 -0.81 -30.55 -11.84
C ARG A 417 -1.32 -29.61 -10.74
N ASP A 418 -0.70 -29.63 -9.58
CA ASP A 418 -1.04 -28.72 -8.48
C ASP A 418 -0.73 -27.27 -8.82
N GLU A 419 0.39 -26.99 -9.47
CA GLU A 419 0.79 -25.65 -9.90
C GLU A 419 -0.12 -25.10 -11.02
N GLU A 420 -0.48 -25.93 -11.99
CA GLU A 420 -1.43 -25.60 -13.05
C GLU A 420 -2.82 -25.30 -12.48
N ARG A 421 -3.31 -26.15 -11.57
CA ARG A 421 -4.58 -25.94 -10.88
C ARG A 421 -4.58 -24.64 -10.09
N ARG A 422 -3.50 -24.35 -9.35
CA ARG A 422 -3.35 -23.14 -8.56
C ARG A 422 -3.31 -21.88 -9.45
N LYS A 423 -2.56 -21.89 -10.56
CA LYS A 423 -2.55 -20.80 -11.54
C LYS A 423 -3.93 -20.55 -12.15
N ALA A 424 -4.63 -21.61 -12.52
CA ALA A 424 -5.99 -21.52 -13.04
C ALA A 424 -6.96 -20.94 -11.99
N GLU A 425 -6.85 -21.36 -10.73
CA GLU A 425 -7.70 -20.88 -9.65
C GLU A 425 -7.43 -19.39 -9.33
N VAL A 426 -6.17 -18.96 -9.27
CA VAL A 426 -5.82 -17.54 -9.13
C VAL A 426 -6.42 -16.73 -10.28
N ALA A 427 -6.26 -17.21 -11.54
CA ALA A 427 -6.83 -16.54 -12.70
C ALA A 427 -8.37 -16.49 -12.63
N ARG A 428 -9.02 -17.56 -12.15
CA ARG A 428 -10.46 -17.60 -11.93
C ARG A 428 -10.92 -16.58 -10.90
N LEU A 429 -10.27 -16.53 -9.74
CA LEU A 429 -10.60 -15.60 -8.65
C LEU A 429 -10.35 -14.16 -9.04
N MET A 430 -9.28 -13.88 -9.80
CA MET A 430 -8.97 -12.56 -10.31
C MET A 430 -9.94 -12.08 -11.40
N ASN A 431 -10.50 -12.99 -12.22
CA ASN A 431 -11.33 -12.67 -13.37
C ASN A 431 -12.79 -13.10 -13.18
N SER A 432 -13.20 -13.60 -12.01
CA SER A 432 -14.56 -14.13 -11.80
C SER A 432 -15.61 -13.07 -12.08
N PRO A 433 -16.54 -13.29 -13.06
CA PRO A 433 -17.68 -12.42 -13.25
C PRO A 433 -18.52 -12.47 -11.97
N ARG A 434 -19.08 -11.33 -11.62
CA ARG A 434 -20.03 -11.22 -10.50
C ARG A 434 -21.15 -12.23 -10.71
N LYS A 435 -21.43 -13.04 -9.72
CA LYS A 435 -22.76 -13.64 -9.66
C LYS A 435 -23.72 -12.46 -9.51
N SER A 436 -24.36 -12.07 -10.60
CA SER A 436 -25.57 -11.28 -10.59
C SER A 436 -26.56 -12.08 -9.72
N GLY A 437 -26.52 -11.77 -8.44
CA GLY A 437 -27.22 -12.51 -7.44
C GLY A 437 -28.63 -12.05 -7.32
N CYS A 438 -29.48 -12.96 -7.21
CA CYS A 438 -30.81 -12.98 -6.63
C CYS A 438 -31.65 -11.72 -6.84
N ARG A 439 -32.58 -11.91 -7.74
CA ARG A 439 -33.83 -11.17 -7.81
C ARG A 439 -34.59 -11.21 -6.48
#